data_f1a32f1f442e4639f1d0cb5ea74123c6
#
_entry.id   f1a32f1f442e4639f1d0cb5ea74123c6
#
_cell.length_a   1.000
_cell.length_b   1.000
_cell.length_c   1.000
_cell.angle_alpha   90.00
_cell.angle_beta   90.00
_cell.angle_gamma   90.00
#
_symmetry.space_group_name_H-M   'P 1'
#
loop_
_entity.id
_entity.type
_entity.pdbx_description
1 polymer ?
#
loop_
_entity_poly.entity_id
_entity_poly.type
_entity_poly.pdbx_seq_one_letter_code
_entity_poly.pdbx_strand_id
1 'polypeptide(L)'
;LAAHHRSARADRIVAEHIRIRRALISVSDKSGLVEFARELAAMGVEIISTGGTAAALAKAGISVVPIESVTGFPEMMDGRVKTLHPKVHGGLLGVRNNSEHMAAMTAHGIAPIDLVCVNLYPFEATVAKPGIAEHDAIENIDIGGPSMLRSAAKNFESVTVVTDGGQYPRVIAEMRANAGATTMALRRECAQAVFARTAEYDGAIARWM
;
A
#
# COMPACT_ATOMS: atom_id res chain seq x y z
N LEU A 1 19.95 7.91 28.28
CA LEU A 1 19.06 7.48 27.14
C LEU A 1 19.30 8.27 25.83
N ALA A 2 20.35 9.12 25.76
CA ALA A 2 20.67 9.97 24.60
C ALA A 2 21.90 9.53 23.77
N ALA A 3 22.51 8.37 24.05
CA ALA A 3 23.81 7.99 23.48
C ALA A 3 23.76 6.94 22.34
N HIS A 4 22.59 6.41 21.96
CA HIS A 4 22.48 5.32 20.96
C HIS A 4 22.01 5.76 19.58
N HIS A 5 21.89 7.06 19.28
CA HIS A 5 21.34 7.54 17.99
C HIS A 5 22.38 8.17 17.03
N ARG A 6 23.70 8.04 17.30
CA ARG A 6 24.73 8.69 16.46
C ARG A 6 25.64 7.79 15.64
N SER A 7 25.37 6.49 15.53
CA SER A 7 26.29 5.57 14.85
C SER A 7 25.69 4.81 13.67
N ALA A 8 24.91 5.41 12.78
CA ALA A 8 24.51 4.77 11.53
C ALA A 8 24.21 5.80 10.42
N ARG A 9 25.09 6.78 10.26
CA ARG A 9 25.10 7.67 9.10
C ARG A 9 26.29 7.38 8.17
N ALA A 10 26.67 6.11 8.06
CA ALA A 10 27.59 5.67 7.02
C ALA A 10 26.76 5.42 5.75
N ASP A 11 27.00 6.23 4.73
CA ASP A 11 26.66 6.11 3.31
C ASP A 11 25.50 5.14 2.96
N ARG A 12 24.26 5.59 3.24
CA ARG A 12 23.08 4.93 2.75
C ARG A 12 23.00 5.16 1.24
N ILE A 13 23.55 4.25 0.44
CA ILE A 13 23.32 4.24 -1.00
C ILE A 13 21.84 3.94 -1.19
N VAL A 14 21.05 4.98 -1.40
CA VAL A 14 19.63 4.84 -1.73
C VAL A 14 19.53 4.42 -3.18
N ALA A 15 18.87 3.31 -3.45
CA ALA A 15 18.70 2.83 -4.81
C ALA A 15 17.83 3.82 -5.61
N GLU A 16 18.37 4.40 -6.67
CA GLU A 16 17.65 5.29 -7.57
C GLU A 16 16.44 4.58 -8.19
N HIS A 17 16.60 3.32 -8.58
CA HIS A 17 15.57 2.49 -9.20
C HIS A 17 15.22 1.30 -8.31
N ILE A 18 13.93 1.10 -8.04
CA ILE A 18 13.41 -0.09 -7.35
C ILE A 18 12.53 -0.88 -8.31
N ARG A 19 12.96 -2.10 -8.63
CA ARG A 19 12.16 -3.02 -9.44
C ARG A 19 10.96 -3.52 -8.64
N ILE A 20 9.79 -3.44 -9.24
CA ILE A 20 8.55 -3.93 -8.65
C ILE A 20 8.41 -5.41 -9.00
N ARG A 21 8.42 -6.27 -7.99
CA ARG A 21 8.23 -7.72 -8.10
C ARG A 21 6.94 -8.18 -7.45
N ARG A 22 6.51 -7.46 -6.39
CA ARG A 22 5.31 -7.78 -5.63
C ARG A 22 4.52 -6.53 -5.31
N ALA A 23 3.23 -6.54 -5.63
CA ALA A 23 2.29 -5.46 -5.39
C ALA A 23 1.16 -5.92 -4.48
N LEU A 24 0.80 -5.11 -3.48
CA LEU A 24 -0.43 -5.27 -2.71
C LEU A 24 -1.45 -4.25 -3.20
N ILE A 25 -2.61 -4.73 -3.67
CA ILE A 25 -3.67 -3.89 -4.23
C ILE A 25 -4.96 -4.11 -3.44
N SER A 26 -5.47 -3.04 -2.84
CA SER A 26 -6.73 -3.03 -2.10
C SER A 26 -7.42 -1.69 -2.28
N VAL A 27 -8.39 -1.63 -3.17
CA VAL A 27 -9.04 -0.37 -3.58
C VAL A 27 -10.56 -0.42 -3.41
N SER A 28 -11.11 0.68 -2.94
CA SER A 28 -12.55 0.93 -2.87
C SER A 28 -13.09 1.32 -4.25
N ASP A 29 -12.55 2.38 -4.85
CA ASP A 29 -12.80 2.75 -6.25
C ASP A 29 -11.96 1.86 -7.19
N LYS A 30 -12.64 1.16 -8.08
CA LYS A 30 -12.05 0.20 -9.03
C LYS A 30 -11.88 0.75 -10.44
N SER A 31 -12.04 2.07 -10.63
CA SER A 31 -11.83 2.74 -11.91
C SER A 31 -10.39 2.56 -12.39
N GLY A 32 -10.20 2.00 -13.59
CA GLY A 32 -8.88 1.73 -14.18
C GLY A 32 -8.07 0.60 -13.51
N LEU A 33 -8.63 -0.05 -12.47
CA LEU A 33 -7.95 -1.10 -11.70
C LEU A 33 -7.51 -2.28 -12.57
N VAL A 34 -8.40 -2.78 -13.43
CA VAL A 34 -8.16 -3.99 -14.22
C VAL A 34 -7.02 -3.75 -15.21
N GLU A 35 -7.01 -2.61 -15.88
CA GLU A 35 -5.96 -2.22 -16.82
C GLU A 35 -4.62 -2.08 -16.09
N PHE A 36 -4.60 -1.39 -14.96
CA PHE A 36 -3.41 -1.23 -14.13
C PHE A 36 -2.84 -2.57 -13.68
N ALA A 37 -3.67 -3.44 -13.13
CA ALA A 37 -3.24 -4.77 -12.66
C ALA A 37 -2.79 -5.67 -13.81
N ARG A 38 -3.42 -5.58 -14.99
CA ARG A 38 -2.99 -6.32 -16.19
C ARG A 38 -1.60 -5.90 -16.65
N GLU A 39 -1.31 -4.62 -16.62
CA GLU A 39 0.03 -4.09 -16.93
C GLU A 39 1.08 -4.60 -15.94
N LEU A 40 0.78 -4.57 -14.64
CA LEU A 40 1.68 -5.11 -13.62
C LEU A 40 1.93 -6.62 -13.83
N ALA A 41 0.87 -7.39 -14.07
CA ALA A 41 0.98 -8.82 -14.32
C ALA A 41 1.79 -9.13 -15.58
N ALA A 42 1.62 -8.36 -16.66
CA ALA A 42 2.40 -8.49 -17.90
C ALA A 42 3.90 -8.22 -17.69
N MET A 43 4.26 -7.40 -16.69
CA MET A 43 5.65 -7.15 -16.27
C MET A 43 6.18 -8.21 -15.28
N GLY A 44 5.39 -9.26 -14.98
CA GLY A 44 5.77 -10.33 -14.06
C GLY A 44 5.62 -9.98 -12.58
N VAL A 45 4.83 -8.97 -12.23
CA VAL A 45 4.57 -8.59 -10.83
C VAL A 45 3.57 -9.56 -10.20
N GLU A 46 3.91 -10.14 -9.05
CA GLU A 46 2.98 -10.89 -8.23
C GLU A 46 1.98 -9.93 -7.57
N ILE A 47 0.69 -10.18 -7.73
CA ILE A 47 -0.36 -9.33 -7.17
C ILE A 47 -0.99 -9.99 -5.96
N ILE A 48 -0.85 -9.34 -4.80
CA ILE A 48 -1.56 -9.68 -3.56
C ILE A 48 -2.79 -8.77 -3.47
N SER A 49 -3.93 -9.32 -3.07
CA SER A 49 -5.14 -8.49 -2.94
C SER A 49 -6.10 -9.01 -1.86
N THR A 50 -7.12 -8.20 -1.57
CA THR A 50 -8.10 -8.44 -0.51
C THR A 50 -9.52 -8.35 -1.04
N GLY A 51 -10.44 -9.10 -0.46
CA GLY A 51 -11.89 -8.93 -0.59
C GLY A 51 -12.40 -8.64 -2.00
N GLY A 52 -13.19 -7.58 -2.13
CA GLY A 52 -13.81 -7.19 -3.40
C GLY A 52 -12.83 -6.78 -4.51
N THR A 53 -11.61 -6.33 -4.16
CA THR A 53 -10.55 -6.06 -5.15
C THR A 53 -10.04 -7.36 -5.75
N ALA A 54 -9.73 -8.36 -4.92
CA ALA A 54 -9.30 -9.69 -5.38
C ALA A 54 -10.36 -10.34 -6.28
N ALA A 55 -11.63 -10.27 -5.90
CA ALA A 55 -12.74 -10.80 -6.69
C ALA A 55 -12.85 -10.11 -8.07
N ALA A 56 -12.70 -8.78 -8.13
CA ALA A 56 -12.75 -8.03 -9.37
C ALA A 56 -11.59 -8.40 -10.32
N LEU A 57 -10.38 -8.55 -9.78
CA LEU A 57 -9.20 -8.94 -10.56
C LEU A 57 -9.30 -10.37 -11.05
N ALA A 58 -9.74 -11.31 -10.21
CA ALA A 58 -9.95 -12.70 -10.59
C ALA A 58 -11.01 -12.84 -11.71
N LYS A 59 -12.12 -12.08 -11.62
CA LYS A 59 -13.16 -12.04 -12.68
C LYS A 59 -12.61 -11.51 -14.01
N ALA A 60 -11.59 -10.66 -13.97
CA ALA A 60 -10.89 -10.16 -15.16
C ALA A 60 -9.78 -11.10 -15.68
N GLY A 61 -9.63 -12.30 -15.09
CA GLY A 61 -8.64 -13.31 -15.47
C GLY A 61 -7.21 -12.99 -14.98
N ILE A 62 -7.07 -12.10 -14.01
CA ILE A 62 -5.76 -11.74 -13.44
C ILE A 62 -5.49 -12.64 -12.22
N SER A 63 -4.33 -13.30 -12.21
CA SER A 63 -3.90 -14.12 -11.08
C SER A 63 -3.63 -13.27 -9.85
N VAL A 64 -4.20 -13.64 -8.71
CA VAL A 64 -4.11 -12.91 -7.45
C VAL A 64 -3.77 -13.86 -6.31
N VAL A 65 -2.84 -13.47 -5.46
CA VAL A 65 -2.55 -14.15 -4.19
C VAL A 65 -3.46 -13.54 -3.11
N PRO A 66 -4.34 -14.32 -2.47
CA PRO A 66 -5.14 -13.82 -1.37
C PRO A 66 -4.26 -13.36 -0.20
N ILE A 67 -4.63 -12.27 0.46
CA ILE A 67 -3.85 -11.74 1.61
C ILE A 67 -3.73 -12.75 2.75
N GLU A 68 -4.74 -13.58 2.94
CA GLU A 68 -4.78 -14.64 3.96
C GLU A 68 -3.66 -15.68 3.74
N SER A 69 -3.29 -15.94 2.49
CA SER A 69 -2.16 -16.82 2.15
C SER A 69 -0.81 -16.20 2.54
N VAL A 70 -0.71 -14.88 2.56
CA VAL A 70 0.51 -14.16 2.96
C VAL A 70 0.60 -14.07 4.48
N THR A 71 -0.48 -13.70 5.14
CA THR A 71 -0.52 -13.54 6.59
C THR A 71 -0.53 -14.87 7.32
N GLY A 72 -1.15 -15.89 6.75
CA GLY A 72 -1.50 -17.13 7.43
C GLY A 72 -2.60 -16.93 8.48
N PHE A 73 -3.36 -15.85 8.38
CA PHE A 73 -4.35 -15.44 9.37
C PHE A 73 -5.69 -15.12 8.70
N PRO A 74 -6.82 -15.60 9.19
CA PRO A 74 -8.12 -15.32 8.61
C PRO A 74 -8.53 -13.86 8.84
N GLU A 75 -9.39 -13.36 7.98
CA GLU A 75 -10.13 -12.13 8.24
C GLU A 75 -11.02 -12.28 9.47
N MET A 76 -11.02 -11.29 10.36
CA MET A 76 -11.79 -11.33 11.60
C MET A 76 -12.52 -10.02 11.84
N MET A 77 -13.51 -10.07 12.75
CA MET A 77 -14.27 -8.89 13.20
C MET A 77 -14.87 -8.13 12.02
N ASP A 78 -15.57 -8.85 11.14
CA ASP A 78 -16.23 -8.30 9.95
C ASP A 78 -15.28 -7.49 9.02
N GLY A 79 -14.02 -7.95 8.94
CA GLY A 79 -13.00 -7.30 8.10
C GLY A 79 -12.20 -6.19 8.78
N ARG A 80 -12.48 -5.83 10.02
CA ARG A 80 -11.73 -4.82 10.76
C ARG A 80 -10.26 -5.20 10.96
N VAL A 81 -9.97 -6.51 11.06
CA VAL A 81 -8.61 -7.05 11.15
C VAL A 81 -8.34 -7.98 9.96
N LYS A 82 -7.57 -7.48 9.00
CA LYS A 82 -7.26 -8.17 7.75
C LYS A 82 -5.82 -7.91 7.31
N THR A 83 -5.48 -6.64 7.14
CA THR A 83 -4.15 -6.19 6.69
C THR A 83 -3.27 -5.67 7.83
N LEU A 84 -3.81 -5.50 9.03
CA LEU A 84 -3.06 -5.09 10.23
C LEU A 84 -2.26 -6.29 10.77
N HIS A 85 -1.24 -6.69 10.04
CA HIS A 85 -0.46 -7.88 10.34
C HIS A 85 1.05 -7.62 10.13
N PRO A 86 1.94 -8.17 10.99
CA PRO A 86 3.38 -7.97 10.87
C PRO A 86 3.96 -8.36 9.51
N LYS A 87 3.44 -9.40 8.84
CA LYS A 87 3.90 -9.80 7.51
C LYS A 87 3.58 -8.77 6.43
N VAL A 88 2.46 -8.03 6.56
CA VAL A 88 2.10 -6.95 5.65
C VAL A 88 2.96 -5.72 5.93
N HIS A 89 2.91 -5.23 7.17
CA HIS A 89 3.63 -4.00 7.54
C HIS A 89 5.15 -4.17 7.53
N GLY A 90 5.66 -5.34 7.90
CA GLY A 90 7.08 -5.68 7.76
C GLY A 90 7.53 -5.69 6.29
N GLY A 91 6.69 -6.22 5.39
CA GLY A 91 6.91 -6.18 3.94
C GLY A 91 7.00 -4.76 3.38
N LEU A 92 6.23 -3.82 3.95
CA LEU A 92 6.24 -2.39 3.56
C LEU A 92 7.34 -1.59 4.26
N LEU A 93 7.62 -1.84 5.54
CA LEU A 93 8.52 -1.03 6.36
C LEU A 93 9.97 -1.51 6.35
N GLY A 94 10.23 -2.73 5.93
CA GLY A 94 11.59 -3.29 5.85
C GLY A 94 12.46 -2.45 4.92
N VAL A 95 13.54 -1.87 5.45
CA VAL A 95 14.50 -1.05 4.70
C VAL A 95 15.43 -1.99 3.95
N ARG A 96 15.37 -1.98 2.62
CA ARG A 96 16.01 -2.99 1.74
C ARG A 96 17.55 -2.97 1.81
N ASN A 97 18.15 -1.83 2.08
CA ASN A 97 19.59 -1.68 2.24
C ASN A 97 20.09 -1.79 3.69
N ASN A 98 19.24 -2.25 4.62
CA ASN A 98 19.59 -2.56 6.00
C ASN A 98 19.64 -4.08 6.18
N SER A 99 20.83 -4.62 6.40
CA SER A 99 21.03 -6.08 6.53
C SER A 99 20.31 -6.69 7.74
N GLU A 100 20.21 -5.97 8.84
CA GLU A 100 19.49 -6.42 10.04
C GLU A 100 17.98 -6.52 9.77
N HIS A 101 17.39 -5.52 9.06
CA HIS A 101 15.99 -5.60 8.64
C HIS A 101 15.75 -6.79 7.71
N MET A 102 16.64 -6.99 6.73
CA MET A 102 16.49 -8.11 5.79
C MET A 102 16.64 -9.46 6.48
N ALA A 103 17.57 -9.59 7.44
CA ALA A 103 17.73 -10.80 8.24
C ALA A 103 16.49 -11.07 9.11
N ALA A 104 15.94 -10.05 9.77
CA ALA A 104 14.71 -10.16 10.54
C ALA A 104 13.50 -10.56 9.67
N MET A 105 13.34 -9.95 8.50
CA MET A 105 12.30 -10.32 7.54
C MET A 105 12.40 -11.80 7.14
N THR A 106 13.61 -12.25 6.81
CA THR A 106 13.86 -13.65 6.45
C THR A 106 13.52 -14.60 7.60
N ALA A 107 13.99 -14.30 8.82
CA ALA A 107 13.75 -15.11 10.01
C ALA A 107 12.26 -15.28 10.34
N HIS A 108 11.44 -14.27 10.01
CA HIS A 108 9.99 -14.28 10.26
C HIS A 108 9.13 -14.58 9.03
N GLY A 109 9.73 -15.01 7.90
CA GLY A 109 9.01 -15.32 6.68
C GLY A 109 8.26 -14.12 6.09
N ILE A 110 8.83 -12.92 6.23
CA ILE A 110 8.27 -11.67 5.70
C ILE A 110 8.88 -11.40 4.34
N ALA A 111 8.08 -11.49 3.29
CA ALA A 111 8.52 -11.13 1.95
C ALA A 111 8.31 -9.63 1.68
N PRO A 112 9.24 -8.99 0.94
CA PRO A 112 9.10 -7.60 0.53
C PRO A 112 7.81 -7.35 -0.28
N ILE A 113 7.21 -6.18 -0.07
CA ILE A 113 6.15 -5.62 -0.91
C ILE A 113 6.73 -4.35 -1.53
N ASP A 114 6.84 -4.29 -2.85
CA ASP A 114 7.55 -3.23 -3.57
C ASP A 114 6.62 -2.11 -4.05
N LEU A 115 5.33 -2.45 -4.20
CA LEU A 115 4.27 -1.49 -4.53
C LEU A 115 3.05 -1.76 -3.66
N VAL A 116 2.46 -0.70 -3.13
CA VAL A 116 1.13 -0.76 -2.52
C VAL A 116 0.20 0.22 -3.23
N CYS A 117 -0.98 -0.26 -3.61
CA CYS A 117 -2.03 0.53 -4.25
C CYS A 117 -3.28 0.43 -3.39
N VAL A 118 -3.62 1.51 -2.72
CA VAL A 118 -4.77 1.61 -1.81
C VAL A 118 -5.43 2.95 -1.99
N ASN A 119 -6.71 2.97 -2.31
CA ASN A 119 -7.52 4.16 -2.10
C ASN A 119 -8.46 3.95 -0.90
N LEU A 120 -8.64 5.01 -0.13
CA LEU A 120 -9.40 4.96 1.11
C LEU A 120 -10.89 4.80 0.86
N TYR A 121 -11.62 4.29 1.83
CA TYR A 121 -13.08 4.31 1.80
C TYR A 121 -13.59 5.74 1.65
N PRO A 122 -14.67 5.95 0.90
CA PRO A 122 -15.19 7.28 0.60
C PRO A 122 -15.96 7.86 1.81
N PHE A 123 -15.29 8.05 2.95
CA PHE A 123 -15.90 8.54 4.19
C PHE A 123 -16.64 9.85 3.97
N GLU A 124 -16.02 10.80 3.28
CA GLU A 124 -16.60 12.11 2.98
C GLU A 124 -17.91 11.98 2.18
N ALA A 125 -17.94 11.10 1.19
CA ALA A 125 -19.15 10.85 0.39
C ALA A 125 -20.20 10.07 1.20
N THR A 126 -19.78 9.23 2.14
CA THR A 126 -20.68 8.48 3.02
C THR A 126 -21.39 9.42 3.97
N VAL A 127 -20.69 10.28 4.69
CA VAL A 127 -21.29 11.19 5.67
C VAL A 127 -22.07 12.35 5.04
N ALA A 128 -21.85 12.62 3.76
CA ALA A 128 -22.64 13.61 3.00
C ALA A 128 -24.05 13.10 2.63
N LYS A 129 -24.34 11.81 2.81
CA LYS A 129 -25.67 11.24 2.50
C LYS A 129 -26.70 11.69 3.55
N PRO A 130 -27.86 12.24 3.14
CA PRO A 130 -28.91 12.58 4.08
C PRO A 130 -29.39 11.37 4.90
N GLY A 131 -29.46 11.53 6.22
CA GLY A 131 -30.01 10.49 7.11
C GLY A 131 -29.07 9.29 7.37
N ILE A 132 -27.77 9.39 7.05
CA ILE A 132 -26.81 8.35 7.42
C ILE A 132 -26.81 8.11 8.93
N ALA A 133 -26.90 6.86 9.35
CA ALA A 133 -26.79 6.53 10.77
C ALA A 133 -25.34 6.70 11.24
N GLU A 134 -25.19 7.19 12.48
CA GLU A 134 -23.88 7.39 13.08
C GLU A 134 -23.02 6.11 13.06
N HIS A 135 -23.63 4.98 13.38
CA HIS A 135 -22.98 3.67 13.32
C HIS A 135 -22.42 3.36 11.91
N ASP A 136 -23.18 3.61 10.85
CA ASP A 136 -22.76 3.34 9.49
C ASP A 136 -21.62 4.27 9.07
N ALA A 137 -21.62 5.52 9.53
CA ALA A 137 -20.51 6.44 9.31
C ALA A 137 -19.23 5.96 10.01
N ILE A 138 -19.34 5.51 11.27
CA ILE A 138 -18.21 4.96 12.03
C ILE A 138 -17.63 3.72 11.35
N GLU A 139 -18.47 2.79 10.87
CA GLU A 139 -18.01 1.59 10.15
C GLU A 139 -17.32 1.90 8.82
N ASN A 140 -17.50 3.09 8.25
CA ASN A 140 -16.81 3.55 7.06
C ASN A 140 -15.48 4.26 7.34
N ILE A 141 -15.03 4.32 8.61
CA ILE A 141 -13.69 4.81 8.94
C ILE A 141 -12.66 3.71 8.60
N ASP A 142 -11.85 3.97 7.59
CA ASP A 142 -10.82 3.03 7.15
C ASP A 142 -9.59 3.12 8.08
N ILE A 143 -9.22 2.00 8.67
CA ILE A 143 -8.03 1.87 9.53
C ILE A 143 -6.87 1.23 8.77
N GLY A 144 -7.15 0.12 8.07
CA GLY A 144 -6.13 -0.67 7.38
C GLY A 144 -5.49 0.06 6.20
N GLY A 145 -6.30 0.75 5.41
CA GLY A 145 -5.84 1.51 4.25
C GLY A 145 -4.85 2.62 4.63
N PRO A 146 -5.20 3.56 5.50
CA PRO A 146 -4.28 4.59 5.97
C PRO A 146 -3.01 4.02 6.61
N SER A 147 -3.11 2.92 7.36
CA SER A 147 -1.95 2.26 7.98
C SER A 147 -0.96 1.74 6.93
N MET A 148 -1.45 1.06 5.89
CA MET A 148 -0.61 0.57 4.79
C MET A 148 0.00 1.71 3.98
N LEU A 149 -0.80 2.72 3.63
CA LEU A 149 -0.34 3.89 2.89
C LEU A 149 0.78 4.60 3.64
N ARG A 150 0.61 4.88 4.94
CA ARG A 150 1.61 5.56 5.76
C ARG A 150 2.88 4.73 5.95
N SER A 151 2.74 3.41 6.10
CA SER A 151 3.89 2.49 6.19
C SER A 151 4.74 2.54 4.91
N ALA A 152 4.11 2.44 3.75
CA ALA A 152 4.78 2.51 2.46
C ALA A 152 5.38 3.90 2.18
N ALA A 153 4.63 4.96 2.45
CA ALA A 153 5.10 6.34 2.27
C ALA A 153 6.30 6.67 3.16
N LYS A 154 6.34 6.16 4.40
CA LYS A 154 7.51 6.29 5.27
C LYS A 154 8.75 5.61 4.67
N ASN A 155 8.56 4.50 3.96
CA ASN A 155 9.63 3.71 3.36
C ASN A 155 9.72 3.92 1.82
N PHE A 156 9.41 5.12 1.33
CA PHE A 156 9.39 5.44 -0.10
C PHE A 156 10.74 5.19 -0.80
N GLU A 157 11.84 5.13 -0.05
CA GLU A 157 13.13 4.72 -0.58
C GLU A 157 13.11 3.28 -1.15
N SER A 158 12.22 2.43 -0.64
CA SER A 158 12.12 1.01 -1.01
C SER A 158 10.77 0.62 -1.61
N VAL A 159 9.72 1.44 -1.45
CA VAL A 159 8.33 1.08 -1.81
C VAL A 159 7.68 2.19 -2.62
N THR A 160 7.01 1.80 -3.71
CA THR A 160 6.12 2.69 -4.46
C THR A 160 4.73 2.65 -3.83
N VAL A 161 4.17 3.81 -3.52
CA VAL A 161 2.83 3.90 -2.95
C VAL A 161 1.90 4.66 -3.88
N VAL A 162 0.75 4.06 -4.19
CA VAL A 162 -0.28 4.62 -5.08
C VAL A 162 -1.56 4.78 -4.27
N THR A 163 -2.08 5.99 -4.18
CA THR A 163 -3.28 6.31 -3.39
C THR A 163 -4.47 6.77 -4.24
N ASP A 164 -4.25 6.97 -5.53
CA ASP A 164 -5.27 7.46 -6.45
C ASP A 164 -5.13 6.83 -7.84
N GLY A 165 -6.26 6.51 -8.49
CA GLY A 165 -6.30 5.92 -9.83
C GLY A 165 -5.69 6.82 -10.91
N GLY A 166 -5.69 8.12 -10.73
CA GLY A 166 -5.02 9.08 -11.62
C GLY A 166 -3.51 8.90 -11.71
N GLN A 167 -2.89 8.22 -10.72
CA GLN A 167 -1.46 7.92 -10.73
C GLN A 167 -1.10 6.69 -11.59
N TYR A 168 -2.06 5.82 -11.92
CA TYR A 168 -1.81 4.56 -12.64
C TYR A 168 -1.04 4.74 -13.96
N PRO A 169 -1.45 5.64 -14.87
CA PRO A 169 -0.77 5.80 -16.16
C PRO A 169 0.70 6.20 -15.99
N ARG A 170 0.98 7.08 -15.03
CA ARG A 170 2.34 7.55 -14.78
C ARG A 170 3.23 6.46 -14.20
N VAL A 171 2.73 5.67 -13.23
CA VAL A 171 3.48 4.55 -12.65
C VAL A 171 3.81 3.51 -13.72
N ILE A 172 2.83 3.14 -14.56
CA ILE A 172 3.04 2.17 -15.64
C ILE A 172 4.03 2.71 -16.69
N ALA A 173 3.90 3.97 -17.09
CA ALA A 173 4.83 4.58 -18.05
C ALA A 173 6.27 4.55 -17.53
N GLU A 174 6.47 4.86 -16.25
CA GLU A 174 7.79 4.85 -15.65
C GLU A 174 8.36 3.44 -15.51
N MET A 175 7.54 2.48 -15.09
CA MET A 175 7.95 1.07 -15.03
C MET A 175 8.34 0.52 -16.41
N ARG A 176 7.61 0.86 -17.46
CA ARG A 176 7.95 0.50 -18.84
C ARG A 176 9.29 1.09 -19.29
N ALA A 177 9.53 2.35 -18.95
CA ALA A 177 10.78 3.04 -19.30
C ALA A 177 12.00 2.51 -18.53
N ASN A 178 11.80 1.90 -17.35
CA ASN A 178 12.87 1.49 -16.43
C ASN A 178 12.87 -0.02 -16.14
N ALA A 179 12.52 -0.86 -17.11
CA ALA A 179 12.57 -2.32 -17.02
C ALA A 179 11.80 -2.90 -15.79
N GLY A 180 10.63 -2.33 -15.49
CA GLY A 180 9.76 -2.72 -14.37
C GLY A 180 10.14 -2.06 -13.04
N ALA A 181 10.96 -1.01 -13.05
CA ALA A 181 11.35 -0.28 -11.87
C ALA A 181 10.72 1.12 -11.81
N THR A 182 10.66 1.69 -10.60
CA THR A 182 10.28 3.08 -10.35
C THR A 182 11.46 3.89 -9.85
N THR A 183 11.51 5.17 -10.20
CA THR A 183 12.56 6.10 -9.75
C THR A 183 12.31 6.61 -8.33
N MET A 184 13.36 7.10 -7.69
CA MET A 184 13.26 7.78 -6.41
C MET A 184 12.35 9.03 -6.47
N ALA A 185 12.41 9.76 -7.56
CA ALA A 185 11.59 10.97 -7.77
C ALA A 185 10.09 10.63 -7.75
N LEU A 186 9.66 9.61 -8.51
CA LEU A 186 8.27 9.16 -8.50
C LEU A 186 7.85 8.66 -7.12
N ARG A 187 8.66 7.84 -6.46
CA ARG A 187 8.33 7.30 -5.15
C ARG A 187 8.14 8.40 -4.09
N ARG A 188 8.99 9.43 -4.13
CA ARG A 188 8.88 10.60 -3.23
C ARG A 188 7.60 11.39 -3.49
N GLU A 189 7.28 11.64 -4.74
CA GLU A 189 6.04 12.34 -5.14
C GLU A 189 4.80 11.56 -4.68
N CYS A 190 4.77 10.25 -4.92
CA CYS A 190 3.68 9.38 -4.47
C CYS A 190 3.55 9.38 -2.93
N ALA A 191 4.67 9.34 -2.20
CA ALA A 191 4.65 9.39 -0.74
C ALA A 191 4.12 10.73 -0.21
N GLN A 192 4.44 11.84 -0.87
CA GLN A 192 3.88 13.16 -0.54
C GLN A 192 2.36 13.17 -0.73
N ALA A 193 1.86 12.62 -1.84
CA ALA A 193 0.43 12.51 -2.11
C ALA A 193 -0.31 11.70 -1.01
N VAL A 194 0.31 10.64 -0.50
CA VAL A 194 -0.24 9.86 0.62
C VAL A 194 -0.42 10.71 1.86
N PHE A 195 0.61 11.46 2.28
CA PHE A 195 0.51 12.27 3.50
C PHE A 195 -0.51 13.41 3.34
N ALA A 196 -0.63 13.99 2.15
CA ALA A 196 -1.69 14.95 1.84
C ALA A 196 -3.08 14.29 1.97
N ARG A 197 -3.29 13.13 1.31
CA ARG A 197 -4.58 12.43 1.32
C ARG A 197 -4.98 11.95 2.72
N THR A 198 -4.04 11.40 3.49
CA THR A 198 -4.35 10.94 4.86
C THR A 198 -4.66 12.11 5.80
N ALA A 199 -4.01 13.26 5.65
CA ALA A 199 -4.33 14.46 6.42
C ALA A 199 -5.74 15.01 6.10
N GLU A 200 -6.14 15.03 4.82
CA GLU A 200 -7.50 15.40 4.40
C GLU A 200 -8.54 14.44 4.97
N TYR A 201 -8.27 13.13 4.90
CA TYR A 201 -9.12 12.07 5.40
C TYR A 201 -9.35 12.19 6.90
N ASP A 202 -8.28 12.27 7.69
CA ASP A 202 -8.36 12.43 9.15
C ASP A 202 -9.06 13.74 9.52
N GLY A 203 -8.79 14.82 8.77
CA GLY A 203 -9.46 16.11 8.96
C GLY A 203 -10.96 16.05 8.65
N ALA A 204 -11.40 15.24 7.68
CA ALA A 204 -12.81 15.03 7.39
C ALA A 204 -13.52 14.28 8.53
N ILE A 205 -12.89 13.23 9.05
CA ILE A 205 -13.39 12.46 10.20
C ILE A 205 -13.50 13.37 11.43
N ALA A 206 -12.44 14.13 11.75
CA ALA A 206 -12.44 15.01 12.91
C ALA A 206 -13.51 16.11 12.86
N ARG A 207 -13.79 16.65 11.67
CA ARG A 207 -14.87 17.64 11.50
C ARG A 207 -16.26 17.03 11.64
N TRP A 208 -16.42 15.77 11.28
CA TRP A 208 -17.69 15.07 11.38
C TRP A 208 -18.00 14.65 12.82
N MET A 209 -17.02 14.24 13.61
CA MET A 209 -17.14 13.89 15.03
C MET A 209 -17.49 15.11 15.90
#